data_1ffd34c0de97f5f8534a1d224298d45e
#
_entry.id   1ffd34c0de97f5f8534a1d224298d45e
#
_cell.length_a   1.000
_cell.length_b   1.000
_cell.length_c   1.000
_cell.angle_alpha   90.00
_cell.angle_beta   90.00
_cell.angle_gamma   90.00
#
_symmetry.space_group_name_H-M   'P 1'
#
loop_
_entity.id
_entity.type
_entity.pdbx_description
1 polymer ?
#
loop_
_entity_poly.entity_id
_entity_poly.type
_entity_poly.pdbx_seq_one_letter_code
_entity_poly.pdbx_strand_id
1 'polypeptide(L)'
;DDIVVTIHTDNSVSVVDNGRGIPTGVKMDDKHEPKRSAAEIALTELHAGGKFNQNSYKVSGGLHGVGVSCVNGLSKWLRLTIRREGKVHFQEFKQGIPQERELAMRDGFAISPMKVIAVTEKRGTEVHFLPDGEIFSNIDFHYEILSKRLRELSFLNNGVRIRLRDERQNKEDNFAYSGGVKGFVEFINTGKKTLHQKIFYATGEKNSDQGSSIACEVAMQWNDGYSENVLCFTNNIPQRDGGSHLTGLRAAMTRVINKYIDDNEMAKKA
;
A
#
# COMPACT_ATOMS: atom_id res chain seq x y z
N ASP A 1 12.94 -5.04 -1.66
CA ASP A 1 11.92 -5.66 -0.79
C ASP A 1 11.00 -6.52 -1.64
N ASP A 2 10.66 -7.71 -1.15
CA ASP A 2 9.84 -8.69 -1.86
C ASP A 2 8.50 -8.84 -1.15
N ILE A 3 7.42 -8.83 -1.94
CA ILE A 3 6.07 -9.09 -1.48
C ILE A 3 5.46 -10.20 -2.34
N VAL A 4 4.88 -11.21 -1.70
CA VAL A 4 4.18 -12.29 -2.39
C VAL A 4 2.71 -12.25 -1.97
N VAL A 5 1.82 -12.13 -2.96
CA VAL A 5 0.37 -12.20 -2.79
C VAL A 5 -0.11 -13.50 -3.41
N THR A 6 -0.78 -14.34 -2.64
CA THR A 6 -1.29 -15.64 -3.12
C THR A 6 -2.79 -15.72 -2.90
N ILE A 7 -3.53 -16.02 -3.96
CA ILE A 7 -4.92 -16.45 -3.90
C ILE A 7 -4.88 -17.97 -3.81
N HIS A 8 -5.33 -18.52 -2.68
CA HIS A 8 -5.32 -19.95 -2.41
C HIS A 8 -6.53 -20.67 -3.02
N THR A 9 -6.45 -21.98 -3.10
CA THR A 9 -7.53 -22.83 -3.67
C THR A 9 -8.85 -22.76 -2.92
N ASP A 10 -8.80 -22.43 -1.61
CA ASP A 10 -9.97 -22.20 -0.76
C ASP A 10 -10.50 -20.74 -0.83
N ASN A 11 -9.97 -19.95 -1.76
CA ASN A 11 -10.30 -18.53 -1.95
C ASN A 11 -9.85 -17.61 -0.80
N SER A 12 -9.00 -18.09 0.10
CA SER A 12 -8.29 -17.24 1.03
C SER A 12 -7.14 -16.52 0.33
N VAL A 13 -6.65 -15.43 0.93
CA VAL A 13 -5.50 -14.68 0.40
C VAL A 13 -4.43 -14.54 1.45
N SER A 14 -3.19 -14.81 1.08
CA SER A 14 -2.02 -14.46 1.89
C SER A 14 -1.18 -13.38 1.25
N VAL A 15 -0.67 -12.47 2.10
CA VAL A 15 0.31 -11.45 1.73
C VAL A 15 1.52 -11.64 2.63
N VAL A 16 2.66 -11.90 2.02
CA VAL A 16 3.93 -12.18 2.70
C VAL A 16 4.95 -11.14 2.28
N ASP A 17 5.58 -10.47 3.23
CA ASP A 17 6.71 -9.56 3.00
C ASP A 17 8.00 -10.07 3.67
N ASN A 18 9.14 -9.54 3.23
CA ASN A 18 10.44 -9.75 3.85
C ASN A 18 10.95 -8.51 4.61
N GLY A 19 10.04 -7.64 5.04
CA GLY A 19 10.32 -6.43 5.79
C GLY A 19 10.81 -6.69 7.21
N ARG A 20 10.77 -5.66 8.04
CA ARG A 20 11.23 -5.74 9.44
C ARG A 20 10.34 -6.59 10.36
N GLY A 21 9.15 -6.95 9.91
CA GLY A 21 8.09 -7.54 10.72
C GLY A 21 7.39 -6.50 11.62
N ILE A 22 6.09 -6.66 11.81
CA ILE A 22 5.32 -5.83 12.75
C ILE A 22 5.90 -5.99 14.17
N PRO A 23 6.02 -4.92 14.98
CA PRO A 23 6.47 -5.03 16.37
C PRO A 23 5.59 -5.99 17.19
N THR A 24 6.22 -6.90 17.93
CA THR A 24 5.54 -7.96 18.72
C THR A 24 5.57 -7.71 20.22
N GLY A 25 6.30 -6.68 20.67
CA GLY A 25 6.42 -6.35 22.09
C GLY A 25 5.08 -5.98 22.72
N VAL A 26 4.88 -6.38 23.98
CA VAL A 26 3.71 -5.98 24.77
C VAL A 26 3.79 -4.49 25.09
N LYS A 27 2.69 -3.79 24.88
CA LYS A 27 2.54 -2.36 25.18
C LYS A 27 2.06 -2.18 26.62
N MET A 28 3.00 -1.84 27.52
CA MET A 28 2.68 -1.65 28.94
C MET A 28 1.80 -0.43 29.20
N ASP A 29 1.74 0.52 28.26
CA ASP A 29 0.87 1.68 28.24
C ASP A 29 -0.51 1.41 27.63
N ASP A 30 -0.81 0.17 27.22
CA ASP A 30 -2.13 -0.22 26.74
C ASP A 30 -3.20 0.01 27.83
N LYS A 31 -4.34 0.55 27.41
CA LYS A 31 -5.48 0.82 28.31
C LYS A 31 -6.25 -0.45 28.72
N HIS A 32 -6.08 -1.53 27.96
CA HIS A 32 -6.77 -2.80 28.17
C HIS A 32 -6.00 -3.72 29.13
N GLU A 33 -6.71 -4.64 29.75
CA GLU A 33 -6.13 -5.79 30.44
C GLU A 33 -6.77 -7.07 29.89
N PRO A 34 -5.92 -8.05 29.59
CA PRO A 34 -4.44 -8.06 29.68
C PRO A 34 -3.81 -7.04 28.68
N LYS A 35 -2.64 -6.48 29.03
CA LYS A 35 -1.85 -5.60 28.18
C LYS A 35 -1.45 -6.35 26.90
N ARG A 36 -1.82 -5.84 25.73
CA ARG A 36 -1.70 -6.51 24.43
C ARG A 36 -0.36 -6.26 23.75
N SER A 37 -0.01 -7.12 22.80
CA SER A 37 1.10 -6.88 21.90
C SER A 37 0.81 -5.72 20.95
N ALA A 38 1.85 -5.03 20.49
CA ALA A 38 1.72 -3.98 19.46
C ALA A 38 1.09 -4.51 18.17
N ALA A 39 1.34 -5.77 17.81
CA ALA A 39 0.75 -6.42 16.66
C ALA A 39 -0.76 -6.65 16.84
N GLU A 40 -1.20 -7.14 18.01
CA GLU A 40 -2.63 -7.30 18.28
C GLU A 40 -3.35 -5.95 18.22
N ILE A 41 -2.80 -4.91 18.84
CA ILE A 41 -3.36 -3.57 18.81
C ILE A 41 -3.49 -3.06 17.36
N ALA A 42 -2.45 -3.25 16.53
CA ALA A 42 -2.48 -2.83 15.12
C ALA A 42 -3.57 -3.53 14.29
N LEU A 43 -3.96 -4.76 14.67
CA LEU A 43 -4.98 -5.53 13.97
C LEU A 43 -6.39 -5.37 14.54
N THR A 44 -6.54 -4.87 15.77
CA THR A 44 -7.83 -4.79 16.47
C THR A 44 -8.32 -3.37 16.74
N GLU A 45 -7.44 -2.37 16.64
CA GLU A 45 -7.81 -0.98 16.86
C GLU A 45 -7.66 -0.13 15.60
N LEU A 46 -8.60 0.78 15.43
CA LEU A 46 -8.52 1.81 14.39
C LEU A 46 -7.51 2.88 14.81
N HIS A 47 -6.77 3.39 13.84
CA HIS A 47 -5.77 4.45 14.06
C HIS A 47 -4.57 4.06 14.95
N ALA A 48 -4.36 2.77 15.22
CA ALA A 48 -3.27 2.25 16.05
C ALA A 48 -1.98 1.93 15.28
N GLY A 49 -1.91 2.26 13.99
CA GLY A 49 -0.77 1.90 13.13
C GLY A 49 0.50 2.72 13.43
N GLY A 50 1.67 2.06 13.37
CA GLY A 50 2.98 2.71 13.57
C GLY A 50 3.38 3.73 12.47
N LYS A 51 2.55 3.93 11.45
CA LYS A 51 2.79 4.84 10.32
C LYS A 51 2.50 6.33 10.65
N PHE A 52 1.99 6.63 11.84
CA PHE A 52 1.84 8.00 12.34
C PHE A 52 3.17 8.67 12.68
N ASN A 53 4.25 7.90 12.80
CA ASN A 53 5.58 8.45 13.00
C ASN A 53 6.24 8.72 11.64
N GLN A 54 6.23 9.98 11.19
CA GLN A 54 6.79 10.44 9.91
C GLN A 54 8.28 10.09 9.74
N ASN A 55 9.02 9.89 10.83
CA ASN A 55 10.43 9.51 10.78
C ASN A 55 10.66 8.04 10.36
N SER A 56 9.64 7.18 10.45
CA SER A 56 9.76 5.75 10.14
C SER A 56 9.30 5.39 8.74
N TYR A 57 8.45 6.21 8.10
CA TYR A 57 7.87 5.96 6.78
C TYR A 57 7.75 7.27 6.00
N LYS A 58 8.68 7.51 5.07
CA LYS A 58 8.69 8.74 4.26
C LYS A 58 7.50 8.87 3.31
N VAL A 59 7.06 7.76 2.72
CA VAL A 59 5.86 7.66 1.87
C VAL A 59 5.23 6.31 2.13
N SER A 60 3.98 6.26 2.57
CA SER A 60 3.26 5.00 2.70
C SER A 60 1.81 5.16 2.27
N GLY A 61 1.31 4.23 1.47
CA GLY A 61 -0.13 4.08 1.28
C GLY A 61 -0.77 3.71 2.62
N GLY A 62 -1.80 4.42 3.03
CA GLY A 62 -2.51 4.17 4.27
C GLY A 62 -1.97 4.96 5.46
N LEU A 63 -2.31 6.24 5.52
CA LEU A 63 -1.98 7.14 6.63
C LEU A 63 -2.91 6.97 7.86
N HIS A 64 -4.02 6.26 7.72
CA HIS A 64 -5.07 6.22 8.73
C HIS A 64 -4.92 5.10 9.76
N GLY A 65 -3.98 4.14 9.55
CA GLY A 65 -3.79 3.00 10.46
C GLY A 65 -5.03 2.10 10.61
N VAL A 66 -5.84 2.00 9.56
CA VAL A 66 -7.11 1.26 9.59
C VAL A 66 -7.15 0.07 8.61
N GLY A 67 -6.23 0.00 7.65
CA GLY A 67 -6.32 -0.97 6.55
C GLY A 67 -6.34 -2.41 7.04
N VAL A 68 -5.37 -2.82 7.82
CA VAL A 68 -5.25 -4.21 8.29
C VAL A 68 -6.28 -4.56 9.36
N SER A 69 -6.68 -3.61 10.22
CA SER A 69 -7.75 -3.83 11.21
C SER A 69 -9.11 -3.99 10.54
N CYS A 70 -9.40 -3.25 9.45
CA CYS A 70 -10.60 -3.48 8.64
C CYS A 70 -10.58 -4.87 7.99
N VAL A 71 -9.45 -5.29 7.39
CA VAL A 71 -9.34 -6.65 6.83
C VAL A 71 -9.61 -7.69 7.91
N ASN A 72 -9.06 -7.52 9.11
CA ASN A 72 -9.29 -8.43 10.23
C ASN A 72 -10.77 -8.50 10.63
N GLY A 73 -11.43 -7.35 10.82
CA GLY A 73 -12.84 -7.30 11.21
C GLY A 73 -13.80 -7.85 10.13
N LEU A 74 -13.42 -7.78 8.85
CA LEU A 74 -14.20 -8.26 7.72
C LEU A 74 -13.86 -9.69 7.28
N SER A 75 -13.00 -10.37 8.02
CA SER A 75 -12.56 -11.74 7.73
C SER A 75 -13.24 -12.75 8.62
N LYS A 76 -13.67 -13.87 8.04
CA LYS A 76 -14.13 -15.04 8.77
C LYS A 76 -13.05 -15.55 9.71
N TRP A 77 -11.79 -15.55 9.23
CA TRP A 77 -10.60 -15.78 10.02
C TRP A 77 -9.41 -15.03 9.40
N LEU A 78 -8.45 -14.64 10.24
CA LEU A 78 -7.18 -14.07 9.85
C LEU A 78 -6.07 -14.68 10.71
N ARG A 79 -4.98 -15.08 10.07
CA ARG A 79 -3.76 -15.59 10.70
C ARG A 79 -2.62 -14.63 10.45
N LEU A 80 -2.03 -14.16 11.54
CA LEU A 80 -0.87 -13.28 11.52
C LEU A 80 0.37 -14.05 11.93
N THR A 81 1.36 -14.11 11.03
CA THR A 81 2.68 -14.68 11.34
C THR A 81 3.73 -13.58 11.19
N ILE A 82 4.51 -13.35 12.24
CA ILE A 82 5.57 -12.34 12.25
C ILE A 82 6.91 -13.01 12.54
N ARG A 83 7.85 -12.80 11.62
CA ARG A 83 9.24 -13.28 11.75
C ARG A 83 10.12 -12.09 12.14
N ARG A 84 10.47 -12.04 13.43
CA ARG A 84 11.19 -10.92 14.01
C ARG A 84 12.04 -11.35 15.20
N GLU A 85 13.23 -10.76 15.32
CA GLU A 85 14.13 -10.98 16.46
C GLU A 85 14.44 -12.46 16.72
N GLY A 86 14.67 -13.21 15.64
CA GLY A 86 15.02 -14.63 15.70
C GLY A 86 13.84 -15.57 15.99
N LYS A 87 12.63 -15.06 16.08
CA LYS A 87 11.42 -15.82 16.47
C LYS A 87 10.32 -15.72 15.43
N VAL A 88 9.48 -16.76 15.37
CA VAL A 88 8.21 -16.76 14.64
C VAL A 88 7.08 -16.58 15.65
N HIS A 89 6.41 -15.45 15.56
CA HIS A 89 5.24 -15.13 16.37
C HIS A 89 3.98 -15.40 15.57
N PHE A 90 2.95 -15.88 16.24
CA PHE A 90 1.68 -16.25 15.62
C PHE A 90 0.50 -15.78 16.44
N GLN A 91 -0.56 -15.34 15.75
CA GLN A 91 -1.86 -15.06 16.35
C GLN A 91 -2.96 -15.27 15.31
N GLU A 92 -4.04 -15.92 15.72
CA GLU A 92 -5.25 -16.11 14.90
C GLU A 92 -6.38 -15.22 15.42
N PHE A 93 -7.19 -14.74 14.48
CA PHE A 93 -8.38 -13.93 14.74
C PHE A 93 -9.58 -14.54 14.01
N LYS A 94 -10.77 -14.37 14.57
CA LYS A 94 -12.06 -14.66 13.92
C LYS A 94 -12.94 -13.42 14.02
N GLN A 95 -13.37 -12.89 12.89
CA GLN A 95 -14.19 -11.68 12.83
C GLN A 95 -13.60 -10.53 13.68
N GLY A 96 -12.27 -10.32 13.58
CA GLY A 96 -11.54 -9.31 14.33
C GLY A 96 -11.18 -9.70 15.79
N ILE A 97 -11.70 -10.79 16.31
CA ILE A 97 -11.51 -11.21 17.72
C ILE A 97 -10.31 -12.17 17.81
N PRO A 98 -9.28 -11.83 18.61
CA PRO A 98 -8.14 -12.72 18.80
C PRO A 98 -8.55 -14.02 19.48
N GLN A 99 -8.03 -15.14 18.96
CA GLN A 99 -8.21 -16.48 19.49
C GLN A 99 -6.99 -16.87 20.32
N GLU A 100 -7.16 -17.77 21.27
CA GLU A 100 -6.06 -18.41 22.06
C GLU A 100 -4.95 -17.44 22.52
N ARG A 101 -5.30 -16.52 23.44
CA ARG A 101 -4.31 -15.62 24.02
C ARG A 101 -3.41 -16.36 25.01
N GLU A 102 -2.10 -16.19 24.89
CA GLU A 102 -1.18 -16.50 25.96
C GLU A 102 -1.29 -15.43 27.05
N LEU A 103 -1.41 -15.85 28.32
CA LEU A 103 -1.48 -14.93 29.42
C LEU A 103 -0.25 -15.12 30.34
N ALA A 104 0.33 -14.00 30.74
CA ALA A 104 1.45 -13.97 31.68
C ALA A 104 1.34 -12.75 32.59
N MET A 105 2.20 -12.67 33.60
CA MET A 105 2.31 -11.52 34.49
C MET A 105 3.64 -10.81 34.26
N ARG A 106 3.62 -9.49 34.18
CA ARG A 106 4.81 -8.63 34.13
C ARG A 106 4.56 -7.35 34.91
N ASP A 107 5.45 -7.07 35.87
CA ASP A 107 5.41 -5.85 36.71
C ASP A 107 4.04 -5.63 37.39
N GLY A 108 3.39 -6.72 37.82
CA GLY A 108 2.08 -6.68 38.47
C GLY A 108 0.87 -6.57 37.54
N PHE A 109 1.09 -6.52 36.21
CA PHE A 109 0.02 -6.45 35.23
C PHE A 109 -0.15 -7.78 34.48
N ALA A 110 -1.39 -8.13 34.17
CA ALA A 110 -1.69 -9.21 33.23
C ALA A 110 -1.28 -8.75 31.82
N ILE A 111 -0.53 -9.59 31.11
CA ILE A 111 -0.09 -9.34 29.72
C ILE A 111 -0.53 -10.46 28.80
N SER A 112 -0.71 -10.13 27.52
CA SER A 112 -1.01 -11.06 26.44
C SER A 112 0.06 -10.93 25.32
N PRO A 113 1.22 -11.60 25.47
CA PRO A 113 2.22 -11.64 24.43
C PRO A 113 1.74 -12.51 23.26
N MET A 114 2.29 -12.26 22.06
CA MET A 114 2.08 -13.18 20.94
C MET A 114 2.75 -14.53 21.22
N LYS A 115 2.07 -15.60 20.80
CA LYS A 115 2.60 -16.97 20.88
C LYS A 115 3.85 -17.11 20.01
N VAL A 116 4.94 -17.63 20.57
CA VAL A 116 6.15 -18.00 19.83
C VAL A 116 6.04 -19.46 19.42
N ILE A 117 6.03 -19.72 18.10
CA ILE A 117 5.82 -21.06 17.55
C ILE A 117 7.09 -21.70 16.98
N ALA A 118 8.12 -20.91 16.69
CA ALA A 118 9.39 -21.40 16.14
C ALA A 118 10.50 -20.34 16.28
N VAL A 119 11.74 -20.74 15.97
CA VAL A 119 12.89 -19.85 15.74
C VAL A 119 13.16 -19.71 14.24
N THR A 120 13.73 -18.59 13.81
CA THR A 120 14.00 -18.33 12.41
C THR A 120 15.08 -17.27 12.21
N GLU A 121 15.86 -17.38 11.14
CA GLU A 121 16.73 -16.31 10.66
C GLU A 121 16.03 -15.35 9.68
N LYS A 122 14.84 -15.74 9.21
CA LYS A 122 14.04 -14.91 8.29
C LYS A 122 13.36 -13.79 9.06
N ARG A 123 13.02 -12.73 8.33
CA ARG A 123 12.23 -11.59 8.81
C ARG A 123 11.03 -11.34 7.90
N GLY A 124 10.03 -10.64 8.39
CA GLY A 124 8.87 -10.22 7.62
C GLY A 124 7.55 -10.51 8.31
N THR A 125 6.47 -10.13 7.62
CA THR A 125 5.10 -10.37 8.08
C THR A 125 4.36 -11.20 7.05
N GLU A 126 3.48 -12.06 7.52
CA GLU A 126 2.51 -12.78 6.72
C GLU A 126 1.12 -12.54 7.30
N VAL A 127 0.23 -12.03 6.47
CA VAL A 127 -1.19 -11.89 6.77
C VAL A 127 -1.95 -12.83 5.83
N HIS A 128 -2.61 -13.84 6.39
CA HIS A 128 -3.40 -14.82 5.66
C HIS A 128 -4.84 -14.75 6.15
N PHE A 129 -5.81 -14.52 5.26
CA PHE A 129 -7.18 -14.28 5.66
C PHE A 129 -8.19 -14.84 4.66
N LEU A 130 -9.38 -15.14 5.16
CA LEU A 130 -10.54 -15.51 4.35
C LEU A 130 -11.64 -14.45 4.60
N PRO A 131 -12.13 -13.75 3.57
CA PRO A 131 -13.26 -12.84 3.70
C PRO A 131 -14.48 -13.54 4.28
N ASP A 132 -15.30 -12.80 5.05
CA ASP A 132 -16.49 -13.36 5.65
C ASP A 132 -17.68 -13.32 4.68
N GLY A 133 -18.17 -14.49 4.28
CA GLY A 133 -19.35 -14.63 3.40
C GLY A 133 -20.67 -14.19 4.04
N GLU A 134 -20.71 -13.98 5.35
CA GLU A 134 -21.87 -13.37 6.01
C GLU A 134 -21.93 -11.84 5.80
N ILE A 135 -20.77 -11.23 5.54
CA ILE A 135 -20.63 -9.79 5.30
C ILE A 135 -20.66 -9.49 3.79
N PHE A 136 -19.93 -10.29 3.01
CA PHE A 136 -19.79 -10.10 1.57
C PHE A 136 -20.66 -11.08 0.79
N SER A 137 -21.48 -10.57 -0.13
CA SER A 137 -22.29 -11.39 -1.03
C SER A 137 -21.45 -12.21 -2.03
N ASN A 138 -20.23 -11.76 -2.33
CA ASN A 138 -19.25 -12.46 -3.15
C ASN A 138 -17.88 -12.28 -2.52
N ILE A 139 -17.19 -13.40 -2.27
CA ILE A 139 -15.84 -13.44 -1.70
C ILE A 139 -14.79 -13.87 -2.72
N ASP A 140 -15.16 -14.04 -4.00
CA ASP A 140 -14.22 -14.44 -5.05
C ASP A 140 -13.26 -13.31 -5.40
N PHE A 141 -11.97 -13.58 -5.28
CA PHE A 141 -10.95 -12.65 -5.72
C PHE A 141 -10.75 -12.72 -7.24
N HIS A 142 -10.80 -11.54 -7.89
CA HIS A 142 -10.54 -11.39 -9.31
C HIS A 142 -9.07 -11.11 -9.57
N TYR A 143 -8.38 -12.06 -10.18
CA TYR A 143 -6.95 -11.97 -10.48
C TYR A 143 -6.57 -10.67 -11.22
N GLU A 144 -7.33 -10.31 -12.26
CA GLU A 144 -7.02 -9.15 -13.10
C GLU A 144 -7.14 -7.81 -12.33
N ILE A 145 -8.06 -7.72 -11.37
CA ILE A 145 -8.21 -6.54 -10.52
C ILE A 145 -6.99 -6.39 -9.62
N LEU A 146 -6.56 -7.49 -8.99
CA LEU A 146 -5.36 -7.51 -8.16
C LEU A 146 -4.10 -7.25 -8.99
N SER A 147 -3.95 -7.92 -10.14
CA SER A 147 -2.83 -7.74 -11.05
C SER A 147 -2.66 -6.27 -11.46
N LYS A 148 -3.75 -5.62 -11.88
CA LYS A 148 -3.73 -4.19 -12.22
C LYS A 148 -3.26 -3.34 -11.04
N ARG A 149 -3.81 -3.56 -9.85
CA ARG A 149 -3.49 -2.77 -8.67
C ARG A 149 -2.07 -3.00 -8.16
N LEU A 150 -1.60 -4.24 -8.15
CA LEU A 150 -0.24 -4.57 -7.72
C LEU A 150 0.80 -4.04 -8.69
N ARG A 151 0.50 -4.00 -9.98
CA ARG A 151 1.33 -3.34 -11.00
C ARG A 151 1.45 -1.84 -10.74
N GLU A 152 0.34 -1.15 -10.49
CA GLU A 152 0.34 0.27 -10.11
C GLU A 152 1.23 0.52 -8.87
N LEU A 153 1.05 -0.29 -7.82
CA LEU A 153 1.84 -0.18 -6.60
C LEU A 153 3.33 -0.42 -6.83
N SER A 154 3.69 -1.33 -7.73
CA SER A 154 5.07 -1.62 -8.09
C SER A 154 5.75 -0.43 -8.80
N PHE A 155 5.05 0.31 -9.65
CA PHE A 155 5.55 1.55 -10.24
C PHE A 155 5.67 2.68 -9.21
N LEU A 156 4.68 2.81 -8.32
CA LEU A 156 4.66 3.87 -7.31
C LEU A 156 5.68 3.66 -6.19
N ASN A 157 6.16 2.43 -5.99
CA ASN A 157 7.14 2.06 -4.97
C ASN A 157 8.41 1.50 -5.62
N ASN A 158 9.25 2.37 -6.11
CA ASN A 158 10.49 1.99 -6.79
C ASN A 158 11.35 1.05 -5.92
N GLY A 159 11.76 -0.08 -6.48
CA GLY A 159 12.58 -1.10 -5.81
C GLY A 159 11.79 -2.18 -5.05
N VAL A 160 10.47 -2.11 -5.02
CA VAL A 160 9.61 -3.17 -4.49
C VAL A 160 9.30 -4.18 -5.61
N ARG A 161 9.50 -5.46 -5.32
CA ARG A 161 9.10 -6.58 -6.18
C ARG A 161 7.84 -7.21 -5.63
N ILE A 162 6.81 -7.34 -6.45
CA ILE A 162 5.53 -7.93 -6.06
C ILE A 162 5.28 -9.13 -6.97
N ARG A 163 5.02 -10.28 -6.35
CA ARG A 163 4.59 -11.50 -7.05
C ARG A 163 3.14 -11.78 -6.70
N LEU A 164 2.31 -11.94 -7.72
CA LEU A 164 0.92 -12.38 -7.58
C LEU A 164 0.80 -13.82 -8.07
N ARG A 165 0.27 -14.70 -7.23
CA ARG A 165 -0.03 -16.09 -7.54
C ARG A 165 -1.52 -16.38 -7.40
N ASP A 166 -2.09 -17.13 -8.32
CA ASP A 166 -3.43 -17.70 -8.20
C ASP A 166 -3.32 -19.24 -8.29
N GLU A 167 -3.42 -19.90 -7.16
CA GLU A 167 -3.34 -21.37 -7.08
C GLU A 167 -4.55 -22.05 -7.68
N ARG A 168 -5.68 -21.36 -7.82
CA ARG A 168 -6.92 -21.88 -8.43
C ARG A 168 -6.76 -22.11 -9.93
N GLN A 169 -5.97 -21.24 -10.59
CA GLN A 169 -5.77 -21.24 -12.04
C GLN A 169 -4.31 -21.53 -12.44
N ASN A 170 -3.43 -21.76 -11.47
CA ASN A 170 -1.99 -21.90 -11.66
C ASN A 170 -1.38 -20.75 -12.48
N LYS A 171 -1.79 -19.51 -12.15
CA LYS A 171 -1.38 -18.27 -12.81
C LYS A 171 -0.44 -17.48 -11.91
N GLU A 172 0.60 -16.89 -12.49
CA GLU A 172 1.56 -16.07 -11.75
C GLU A 172 2.01 -14.87 -12.59
N ASP A 173 2.08 -13.69 -11.96
CA ASP A 173 2.69 -12.48 -12.50
C ASP A 173 3.74 -11.92 -11.52
N ASN A 174 4.82 -11.36 -12.09
CA ASN A 174 5.86 -10.66 -11.34
C ASN A 174 5.90 -9.19 -11.75
N PHE A 175 5.75 -8.31 -10.78
CA PHE A 175 5.81 -6.86 -10.95
C PHE A 175 7.07 -6.33 -10.27
N ALA A 176 8.05 -5.95 -11.09
CA ALA A 176 9.32 -5.38 -10.63
C ALA A 176 9.72 -4.28 -11.61
N TYR A 177 9.10 -3.11 -11.44
CA TYR A 177 9.32 -2.00 -12.33
C TYR A 177 10.28 -0.98 -11.72
N SER A 178 11.09 -0.38 -12.57
CA SER A 178 11.96 0.74 -12.24
C SER A 178 11.47 2.01 -12.94
N GLY A 179 11.91 3.18 -12.46
CA GLY A 179 11.59 4.44 -13.13
C GLY A 179 10.37 5.17 -12.58
N GLY A 180 9.71 4.67 -11.54
CA GLY A 180 8.62 5.38 -10.86
C GLY A 180 7.46 5.74 -11.79
N VAL A 181 6.87 6.92 -11.60
CA VAL A 181 5.75 7.40 -12.43
C VAL A 181 6.15 7.61 -13.89
N LYS A 182 7.43 7.87 -14.18
CA LYS A 182 7.93 7.95 -15.55
C LYS A 182 7.88 6.61 -16.26
N GLY A 183 8.37 5.54 -15.61
CA GLY A 183 8.26 4.17 -16.13
C GLY A 183 6.79 3.73 -16.25
N PHE A 184 5.90 4.24 -15.41
CA PHE A 184 4.48 3.96 -15.52
C PHE A 184 3.86 4.61 -16.77
N VAL A 185 4.23 5.84 -17.11
CA VAL A 185 3.82 6.47 -18.37
C VAL A 185 4.34 5.71 -19.59
N GLU A 186 5.60 5.26 -19.57
CA GLU A 186 6.16 4.39 -20.61
C GLU A 186 5.32 3.12 -20.80
N PHE A 187 4.99 2.47 -19.69
CA PHE A 187 4.16 1.26 -19.71
C PHE A 187 2.75 1.52 -20.30
N ILE A 188 2.08 2.61 -19.90
CA ILE A 188 0.73 2.97 -20.39
C ILE A 188 0.76 3.26 -21.89
N ASN A 189 1.88 3.76 -22.42
CA ASN A 189 2.07 4.05 -23.83
C ASN A 189 2.61 2.88 -24.66
N THR A 190 2.82 1.71 -24.03
CA THR A 190 3.25 0.51 -24.77
C THR A 190 2.25 0.19 -25.89
N GLY A 191 2.74 0.06 -27.12
CA GLY A 191 1.92 -0.20 -28.32
C GLY A 191 1.17 1.03 -28.87
N LYS A 192 1.38 2.24 -28.32
CA LYS A 192 0.82 3.49 -28.83
C LYS A 192 1.90 4.29 -29.55
N LYS A 193 1.50 5.10 -30.53
CA LYS A 193 2.38 6.02 -31.22
C LYS A 193 2.50 7.33 -30.44
N THR A 194 3.64 7.54 -29.80
CA THR A 194 3.91 8.77 -29.04
C THR A 194 4.21 9.94 -29.99
N LEU A 195 3.71 11.14 -29.67
CA LEU A 195 3.93 12.36 -30.45
C LEU A 195 5.31 12.97 -30.21
N HIS A 196 5.96 12.59 -29.11
CA HIS A 196 7.32 13.00 -28.77
C HIS A 196 8.04 11.90 -27.96
N GLN A 197 9.36 11.83 -28.08
CA GLN A 197 10.16 10.78 -27.46
C GLN A 197 10.34 10.97 -25.95
N LYS A 198 10.59 12.21 -25.52
CA LYS A 198 10.85 12.51 -24.11
C LYS A 198 9.56 12.56 -23.30
N ILE A 199 9.47 11.77 -22.23
CA ILE A 199 8.45 11.94 -21.21
C ILE A 199 8.77 13.21 -20.42
N PHE A 200 7.81 14.12 -20.32
CA PHE A 200 7.90 15.23 -19.38
C PHE A 200 7.88 14.65 -17.96
N TYR A 201 8.82 15.08 -17.13
CA TYR A 201 8.93 14.65 -15.75
C TYR A 201 9.36 15.82 -14.89
N ALA A 202 8.65 16.06 -13.80
CA ALA A 202 9.00 17.08 -12.84
C ALA A 202 8.68 16.61 -11.41
N THR A 203 9.49 17.09 -10.48
CA THR A 203 9.27 16.92 -9.04
C THR A 203 9.32 18.28 -8.37
N GLY A 204 8.58 18.43 -7.29
CA GLY A 204 8.60 19.60 -6.45
C GLY A 204 8.33 19.24 -5.01
N GLU A 205 8.91 20.00 -4.10
CA GLU A 205 8.70 19.84 -2.66
C GLU A 205 8.44 21.21 -2.02
N LYS A 206 7.47 21.27 -1.14
CA LYS A 206 7.16 22.48 -0.39
C LYS A 206 6.88 22.12 1.06
N ASN A 207 7.52 22.82 1.97
CA ASN A 207 7.19 22.72 3.39
C ASN A 207 5.86 23.44 3.67
N SER A 208 4.99 22.82 4.41
CA SER A 208 3.77 23.43 4.92
C SER A 208 4.08 24.31 6.12
N ASP A 209 3.20 25.27 6.41
CA ASP A 209 3.30 26.15 7.58
C ASP A 209 3.26 25.37 8.91
N GLN A 210 2.82 24.11 8.88
CA GLN A 210 2.76 23.19 10.01
C GLN A 210 3.99 22.27 10.14
N GLY A 211 5.06 22.52 9.37
CA GLY A 211 6.33 21.78 9.43
C GLY A 211 6.32 20.41 8.72
N SER A 212 5.25 20.07 8.01
CA SER A 212 5.22 18.87 7.15
C SER A 212 5.66 19.23 5.74
N SER A 213 6.40 18.30 5.08
CA SER A 213 6.78 18.45 3.67
C SER A 213 5.74 17.82 2.76
N ILE A 214 5.36 18.51 1.69
CA ILE A 214 4.50 18.02 0.62
C ILE A 214 5.37 17.88 -0.63
N ALA A 215 5.59 16.64 -1.06
CA ALA A 215 6.27 16.34 -2.31
C ALA A 215 5.24 16.08 -3.42
N CYS A 216 5.54 16.56 -4.62
CA CYS A 216 4.74 16.32 -5.83
C CYS A 216 5.63 15.73 -6.91
N GLU A 217 5.12 14.75 -7.62
CA GLU A 217 5.78 14.12 -8.76
C GLU A 217 4.79 14.02 -9.91
N VAL A 218 5.21 14.39 -11.12
CA VAL A 218 4.39 14.35 -12.32
C VAL A 218 5.17 13.81 -13.50
N ALA A 219 4.52 12.94 -14.31
CA ALA A 219 5.03 12.48 -15.59
C ALA A 219 3.92 12.56 -16.63
N MET A 220 4.24 13.02 -17.85
CA MET A 220 3.28 13.19 -18.94
C MET A 220 3.93 12.87 -20.29
N GLN A 221 3.16 12.25 -21.16
CA GLN A 221 3.51 12.05 -22.55
C GLN A 221 2.25 12.03 -23.40
N TRP A 222 2.31 12.66 -24.57
CA TRP A 222 1.22 12.67 -25.54
C TRP A 222 1.41 11.57 -26.58
N ASN A 223 0.30 10.97 -26.98
CA ASN A 223 0.22 9.98 -28.05
C ASN A 223 -0.88 10.36 -29.05
N ASP A 224 -1.03 9.59 -30.11
CA ASP A 224 -2.02 9.81 -31.17
C ASP A 224 -3.44 9.31 -30.84
N GLY A 225 -3.67 8.85 -29.62
CA GLY A 225 -4.99 8.43 -29.13
C GLY A 225 -5.91 9.63 -28.84
N TYR A 226 -7.21 9.40 -28.94
CA TYR A 226 -8.25 10.42 -28.73
C TYR A 226 -8.72 10.51 -27.25
N SER A 227 -8.26 9.61 -26.39
CA SER A 227 -8.67 9.57 -24.98
C SER A 227 -7.57 10.03 -24.05
N GLU A 228 -7.91 10.93 -23.12
CA GLU A 228 -7.05 11.30 -22.01
C GLU A 228 -7.00 10.14 -20.99
N ASN A 229 -5.81 9.79 -20.53
CA ASN A 229 -5.60 8.85 -19.44
C ASN A 229 -4.82 9.56 -18.33
N VAL A 230 -5.52 9.94 -17.25
CA VAL A 230 -4.93 10.64 -16.11
C VAL A 230 -5.09 9.78 -14.86
N LEU A 231 -3.96 9.47 -14.23
CA LEU A 231 -3.90 8.73 -12.98
C LEU A 231 -3.38 9.64 -11.88
N CYS A 232 -4.16 9.81 -10.83
CA CYS A 232 -3.84 10.65 -9.70
C CYS A 232 -3.73 9.83 -8.42
N PHE A 233 -2.71 10.11 -7.62
CA PHE A 233 -2.45 9.39 -6.38
C PHE A 233 -2.08 10.36 -5.26
N THR A 234 -2.50 10.04 -4.05
CA THR A 234 -2.02 10.68 -2.82
C THR A 234 -1.44 9.60 -1.92
N ASN A 235 -0.14 9.64 -1.66
CA ASN A 235 0.56 8.59 -0.91
C ASN A 235 0.22 7.17 -1.40
N ASN A 236 0.31 6.96 -2.73
CA ASN A 236 0.00 5.71 -3.43
C ASN A 236 -1.49 5.28 -3.41
N ILE A 237 -2.40 6.12 -2.90
CA ILE A 237 -3.85 5.86 -2.93
C ILE A 237 -4.45 6.55 -4.16
N PRO A 238 -5.16 5.82 -5.05
CA PRO A 238 -5.78 6.40 -6.22
C PRO A 238 -6.84 7.44 -5.85
N GLN A 239 -6.77 8.58 -6.51
CA GLN A 239 -7.77 9.65 -6.42
C GLN A 239 -8.62 9.63 -7.69
N ARG A 240 -9.77 8.96 -7.63
CA ARG A 240 -10.64 8.78 -8.81
C ARG A 240 -11.17 10.10 -9.34
N ASP A 241 -11.40 11.07 -8.48
CA ASP A 241 -11.90 12.41 -8.82
C ASP A 241 -10.76 13.40 -9.16
N GLY A 242 -9.51 12.92 -9.27
CA GLY A 242 -8.33 13.69 -9.63
C GLY A 242 -7.72 14.51 -8.48
N GLY A 243 -8.50 14.93 -7.49
CA GLY A 243 -8.02 15.70 -6.35
C GLY A 243 -7.56 17.13 -6.67
N SER A 244 -7.25 17.89 -5.62
CA SER A 244 -6.78 19.28 -5.74
C SER A 244 -5.44 19.42 -6.46
N HIS A 245 -4.58 18.40 -6.39
CA HIS A 245 -3.28 18.39 -7.08
C HIS A 245 -3.43 18.32 -8.61
N LEU A 246 -4.42 17.61 -9.15
CA LEU A 246 -4.70 17.64 -10.59
C LEU A 246 -5.22 19.00 -11.03
N THR A 247 -6.13 19.61 -10.26
CA THR A 247 -6.65 20.95 -10.52
C THR A 247 -5.49 21.97 -10.53
N GLY A 248 -4.59 21.87 -9.56
CA GLY A 248 -3.39 22.72 -9.50
C GLY A 248 -2.46 22.54 -10.70
N LEU A 249 -2.22 21.29 -11.11
CA LEU A 249 -1.41 20.99 -12.30
C LEU A 249 -2.03 21.58 -13.57
N ARG A 250 -3.34 21.36 -13.81
CA ARG A 250 -4.05 21.90 -14.99
C ARG A 250 -3.99 23.44 -15.04
N ALA A 251 -4.20 24.11 -13.92
CA ALA A 251 -4.10 25.56 -13.82
C ALA A 251 -2.66 26.05 -14.10
N ALA A 252 -1.65 25.38 -13.58
CA ALA A 252 -0.25 25.71 -13.84
C ALA A 252 0.11 25.51 -15.32
N MET A 253 -0.29 24.40 -15.94
CA MET A 253 -0.06 24.13 -17.35
C MET A 253 -0.70 25.19 -18.24
N THR A 254 -1.97 25.53 -18.00
CA THR A 254 -2.69 26.57 -18.77
C THR A 254 -1.94 27.90 -18.70
N ARG A 255 -1.51 28.32 -17.49
CA ARG A 255 -0.78 29.57 -17.33
C ARG A 255 0.58 29.57 -18.04
N VAL A 256 1.34 28.49 -17.95
CA VAL A 256 2.66 28.37 -18.58
C VAL A 256 2.53 28.31 -20.09
N ILE A 257 1.57 27.58 -20.63
CA ILE A 257 1.33 27.46 -22.08
C ILE A 257 0.89 28.81 -22.65
N ASN A 258 -0.06 29.51 -22.01
CA ASN A 258 -0.50 30.83 -22.46
C ASN A 258 0.68 31.83 -22.46
N LYS A 259 1.45 31.85 -21.39
CA LYS A 259 2.65 32.70 -21.34
C LYS A 259 3.64 32.37 -22.47
N TYR A 260 3.88 31.09 -22.76
CA TYR A 260 4.74 30.69 -23.87
C TYR A 260 4.22 31.12 -25.21
N ILE A 261 2.90 31.04 -25.45
CA ILE A 261 2.24 31.52 -26.67
C ILE A 261 2.44 33.03 -26.82
N ASP A 262 2.23 33.80 -25.77
CA ASP A 262 2.38 35.26 -25.77
C ASP A 262 3.83 35.66 -26.00
N ASP A 263 4.77 35.08 -25.24
CA ASP A 263 6.21 35.39 -25.33
C ASP A 263 6.80 35.07 -26.71
N ASN A 264 6.23 34.10 -27.45
CA ASN A 264 6.68 33.70 -28.79
C ASN A 264 5.80 34.23 -29.91
N GLU A 265 4.86 35.12 -29.64
CA GLU A 265 3.92 35.73 -30.63
C GLU A 265 3.18 34.68 -31.51
N MET A 266 2.93 33.47 -30.94
CA MET A 266 2.34 32.35 -31.70
C MET A 266 0.88 32.63 -32.10
N ALA A 267 0.14 33.39 -31.25
CA ALA A 267 -1.24 33.78 -31.54
C ALA A 267 -1.40 34.63 -32.80
N LYS A 268 -0.34 35.35 -33.25
CA LYS A 268 -0.34 36.16 -34.45
C LYS A 268 -0.08 35.34 -35.71
N LYS A 269 0.32 34.05 -35.57
CA LYS A 269 0.67 33.17 -36.68
C LYS A 269 -0.41 32.14 -37.01
N ALA A 270 -1.44 32.04 -36.16
CA ALA A 270 -2.60 31.17 -36.31
C ALA A 270 -3.78 31.96 -36.88
#